data_49aa7d0f34314bab1b522fcbae39aeac
#
_entry.id   49aa7d0f34314bab1b522fcbae39aeac
#
_cell.length_a   1.000
_cell.length_b   1.000
_cell.length_c   1.000
_cell.angle_alpha   90.00
_cell.angle_beta   90.00
_cell.angle_gamma   90.00
#
_symmetry.space_group_name_H-M   'P 1'
#
loop_
_entity.id
_entity.type
_entity.pdbx_description
1 polymer ?
#
loop_
_entity_poly.entity_id
_entity_poly.type
_entity_poly.pdbx_seq_one_letter_code
_entity_poly.pdbx_strand_id
1 'polypeptide(L)'
;MIWNETIECMDRESLRKIQSIRLKKIVDYVYHNTPFYRKKMQEMGITPDDINSIDDIVKLPFTTKHDLRDNYPFGLCAVPMSQIVRIHASSGTTGKPTVVGYTRKDLSSWAECISRAFTAYGAGRSDIFQVSYGYGLFTGGLGAHAGAENIGASVIPMSSGNTEKQITLMHDFGSTVLCCTPSYALYLADAIKDSGYPREEFQLKVGAF
;
A
#
# COMPACT_ATOMS: atom_id res chain seq x y z
N MET A 1 -14.02 -11.10 -8.04
CA MET A 1 -14.97 -10.04 -7.59
C MET A 1 -14.36 -8.69 -7.86
N ILE A 2 -15.16 -7.63 -7.97
CA ILE A 2 -14.68 -6.25 -8.21
C ILE A 2 -15.13 -5.42 -7.00
N TRP A 3 -14.22 -4.62 -6.45
CA TRP A 3 -14.48 -3.79 -5.27
C TRP A 3 -15.17 -2.48 -5.62
N ASN A 4 -14.65 -1.78 -6.62
CA ASN A 4 -15.16 -0.49 -7.07
C ASN A 4 -15.49 -0.54 -8.57
N GLU A 5 -16.65 -1.10 -8.88
CA GLU A 5 -17.10 -1.35 -10.25
C GLU A 5 -17.10 -0.06 -11.09
N THR A 6 -17.52 1.06 -10.51
CA THR A 6 -17.57 2.35 -11.20
C THR A 6 -16.22 2.78 -11.77
N ILE A 7 -15.13 2.53 -11.04
CA ILE A 7 -13.78 2.93 -11.48
C ILE A 7 -13.05 1.78 -12.18
N GLU A 8 -13.20 0.56 -11.69
CA GLU A 8 -12.45 -0.60 -12.21
C GLU A 8 -13.00 -1.09 -13.56
N CYS A 9 -14.30 -0.89 -13.81
CA CYS A 9 -14.95 -1.22 -15.08
C CYS A 9 -15.17 -0.02 -15.99
N MET A 10 -14.55 1.13 -15.68
CA MET A 10 -14.71 2.35 -16.48
C MET A 10 -14.10 2.17 -17.87
N ASP A 11 -14.78 2.69 -18.88
CA ASP A 11 -14.26 2.72 -20.25
C ASP A 11 -12.97 3.55 -20.35
N ARG A 12 -12.17 3.25 -21.37
CA ARG A 12 -10.83 3.84 -21.51
C ARG A 12 -10.85 5.36 -21.69
N GLU A 13 -11.84 5.89 -22.38
CA GLU A 13 -11.94 7.34 -22.61
C GLU A 13 -12.27 8.09 -21.34
N SER A 14 -13.26 7.62 -20.57
CA SER A 14 -13.64 8.17 -19.26
C SER A 14 -12.49 8.08 -18.26
N LEU A 15 -11.77 6.94 -18.25
CA LEU A 15 -10.58 6.77 -17.40
C LEU A 15 -9.49 7.79 -17.74
N ARG A 16 -9.18 8.01 -19.02
CA ARG A 16 -8.20 9.02 -19.46
C ARG A 16 -8.59 10.43 -19.07
N LYS A 17 -9.88 10.78 -19.15
CA LYS A 17 -10.38 12.08 -18.67
C LYS A 17 -10.09 12.29 -17.19
N ILE A 18 -10.42 11.30 -16.35
CA ILE A 18 -10.14 11.35 -14.91
C ILE A 18 -8.63 11.42 -14.63
N GLN A 19 -7.82 10.63 -15.34
CA GLN A 19 -6.36 10.65 -15.20
C GLN A 19 -5.79 12.03 -15.54
N SER A 20 -6.28 12.67 -16.61
CA SER A 20 -5.85 14.00 -17.02
C SER A 20 -6.19 15.05 -15.94
N ILE A 21 -7.41 15.03 -15.42
CA ILE A 21 -7.83 15.94 -14.33
C ILE A 21 -6.95 15.74 -13.09
N ARG A 22 -6.68 14.49 -12.72
CA ARG A 22 -5.87 14.16 -11.55
C ARG A 22 -4.41 14.54 -11.74
N LEU A 23 -3.85 14.34 -12.94
CA LEU A 23 -2.47 14.73 -13.25
C LEU A 23 -2.31 16.25 -13.14
N LYS A 24 -3.17 17.03 -13.78
CA LYS A 24 -3.14 18.50 -13.66
C LYS A 24 -3.17 18.94 -12.20
N LYS A 25 -4.10 18.39 -11.45
CA LYS A 25 -4.27 18.73 -10.02
C LYS A 25 -3.03 18.40 -9.18
N ILE A 26 -2.44 17.21 -9.37
CA ILE A 26 -1.28 16.83 -8.56
C ILE A 26 -0.03 17.63 -8.94
N VAL A 27 0.16 17.93 -10.24
CA VAL A 27 1.29 18.73 -10.71
C VAL A 27 1.22 20.14 -10.18
N ASP A 28 0.06 20.80 -10.30
CA ASP A 28 -0.17 22.13 -9.70
C ASP A 28 0.08 22.11 -8.19
N TYR A 29 -0.46 21.10 -7.51
CA TYR A 29 -0.32 20.96 -6.08
C TYR A 29 1.13 20.81 -5.61
N VAL A 30 1.92 19.92 -6.21
CA VAL A 30 3.32 19.70 -5.82
C VAL A 30 4.23 20.84 -6.24
N TYR A 31 3.93 21.51 -7.36
CA TYR A 31 4.68 22.68 -7.80
C TYR A 31 4.57 23.84 -6.77
N HIS A 32 3.37 24.08 -6.23
CA HIS A 32 3.16 25.17 -5.27
C HIS A 32 3.58 24.80 -3.84
N ASN A 33 3.47 23.55 -3.44
CA ASN A 33 3.66 23.12 -2.06
C ASN A 33 4.98 22.40 -1.78
N THR A 34 5.73 22.00 -2.80
CA THR A 34 6.98 21.24 -2.61
C THR A 34 8.14 21.92 -3.35
N PRO A 35 9.06 22.62 -2.64
CA PRO A 35 10.17 23.35 -3.28
C PRO A 35 11.01 22.48 -4.20
N PHE A 36 11.22 21.21 -3.85
CA PHE A 36 11.94 20.23 -4.66
C PHE A 36 11.33 20.04 -6.05
N TYR A 37 10.02 19.77 -6.15
CA TYR A 37 9.37 19.57 -7.44
C TYR A 37 9.29 20.84 -8.26
N ARG A 38 9.03 21.99 -7.60
CA ARG A 38 9.09 23.29 -8.28
C ARG A 38 10.43 23.52 -8.94
N LYS A 39 11.53 23.32 -8.20
CA LYS A 39 12.88 23.51 -8.70
C LYS A 39 13.16 22.58 -9.90
N LYS A 40 12.88 21.28 -9.77
CA LYS A 40 13.08 20.31 -10.86
C LYS A 40 12.31 20.69 -12.14
N MET A 41 11.07 21.11 -12.01
CA MET A 41 10.25 21.51 -13.15
C MET A 41 10.77 22.80 -13.77
N GLN A 42 11.17 23.79 -12.97
CA GLN A 42 11.77 25.03 -13.47
C GLN A 42 13.09 24.79 -14.22
N GLU A 43 13.94 23.88 -13.73
CA GLU A 43 15.18 23.49 -14.41
C GLU A 43 14.94 22.87 -15.80
N MET A 44 13.77 22.27 -16.01
CA MET A 44 13.31 21.73 -17.29
C MET A 44 12.49 22.73 -18.12
N GLY A 45 12.27 23.94 -17.62
CA GLY A 45 11.43 24.94 -18.27
C GLY A 45 9.94 24.58 -18.29
N ILE A 46 9.47 23.79 -17.32
CA ILE A 46 8.09 23.29 -17.25
C ILE A 46 7.35 23.97 -16.10
N THR A 47 6.11 24.35 -16.37
CA THR A 47 5.16 24.90 -15.39
C THR A 47 3.90 24.00 -15.33
N PRO A 48 3.02 24.15 -14.34
CA PRO A 48 1.75 23.45 -14.31
C PRO A 48 0.87 23.66 -15.57
N ASP A 49 0.99 24.81 -16.22
CA ASP A 49 0.20 25.16 -17.42
C ASP A 49 0.60 24.34 -18.66
N ASP A 50 1.79 23.74 -18.66
CA ASP A 50 2.28 22.88 -19.73
C ASP A 50 1.68 21.46 -19.69
N ILE A 51 0.95 21.15 -18.60
CA ILE A 51 0.34 19.83 -18.38
C ILE A 51 -1.17 19.92 -18.60
N ASN A 52 -1.62 19.47 -19.75
CA ASN A 52 -3.02 19.58 -20.17
C ASN A 52 -3.77 18.24 -20.18
N SER A 53 -3.06 17.14 -20.37
CA SER A 53 -3.63 15.80 -20.42
C SER A 53 -2.71 14.77 -19.78
N ILE A 54 -3.19 13.53 -19.65
CA ILE A 54 -2.37 12.39 -19.17
C ILE A 54 -1.17 12.13 -20.09
N ASP A 55 -1.24 12.49 -21.36
CA ASP A 55 -0.14 12.28 -22.31
C ASP A 55 1.07 13.18 -22.00
N ASP A 56 0.85 14.29 -21.33
CA ASP A 56 1.92 15.21 -20.92
C ASP A 56 2.76 14.70 -19.74
N ILE A 57 2.43 13.53 -19.17
CA ILE A 57 3.21 12.92 -18.09
C ILE A 57 4.68 12.71 -18.47
N VAL A 58 4.96 12.52 -19.76
CA VAL A 58 6.31 12.34 -20.30
C VAL A 58 7.18 13.58 -20.19
N LYS A 59 6.59 14.76 -19.97
CA LYS A 59 7.29 16.02 -19.76
C LYS A 59 7.86 16.15 -18.34
N LEU A 60 7.27 15.41 -17.37
CA LEU A 60 7.60 15.59 -15.96
C LEU A 60 8.94 14.95 -15.58
N PRO A 61 9.68 15.56 -14.65
CA PRO A 61 10.93 14.99 -14.15
C PRO A 61 10.69 13.70 -13.36
N PHE A 62 11.59 12.73 -13.50
CA PHE A 62 11.60 11.55 -12.66
C PHE A 62 12.01 11.88 -11.22
N THR A 63 11.45 11.15 -10.27
CA THR A 63 11.89 11.12 -8.87
C THR A 63 12.66 9.82 -8.61
N THR A 64 13.84 9.92 -8.03
CA THR A 64 14.70 8.78 -7.72
C THR A 64 14.77 8.54 -6.21
N LYS A 65 15.32 7.39 -5.81
CA LYS A 65 15.59 7.10 -4.39
C LYS A 65 16.58 8.10 -3.76
N HIS A 66 17.50 8.67 -4.55
CA HIS A 66 18.42 9.71 -4.08
C HIS A 66 17.68 10.98 -3.73
N ASP A 67 16.73 11.41 -4.56
CA ASP A 67 15.91 12.58 -4.29
C ASP A 67 15.14 12.46 -2.95
N LEU A 68 14.64 11.25 -2.65
CA LEU A 68 13.96 10.99 -1.36
C LEU A 68 14.92 11.10 -0.18
N ARG A 69 16.16 10.64 -0.33
CA ARG A 69 17.19 10.69 0.72
C ARG A 69 17.75 12.10 0.94
N ASP A 70 17.96 12.84 -0.15
CA ASP A 70 18.48 14.20 -0.10
C ASP A 70 17.50 15.18 0.54
N ASN A 71 16.21 14.87 0.47
CA ASN A 71 15.13 15.63 1.10
C ASN A 71 14.67 15.02 2.45
N TYR A 72 15.49 14.14 3.05
CA TYR A 72 15.21 13.55 4.36
C TYR A 72 15.12 14.62 5.46
N PRO A 73 14.18 14.51 6.45
CA PRO A 73 13.13 13.49 6.50
C PRO A 73 11.82 13.90 5.78
N PHE A 74 11.48 15.18 5.69
CA PHE A 74 10.15 15.65 5.29
C PHE A 74 10.16 16.68 4.15
N GLY A 75 11.30 16.86 3.47
CA GLY A 75 11.46 17.87 2.40
C GLY A 75 10.56 17.64 1.17
N LEU A 76 9.97 16.44 1.02
CA LEU A 76 9.01 16.13 -0.03
C LEU A 76 7.54 16.18 0.44
N CYS A 77 7.28 16.49 1.72
CA CYS A 77 5.91 16.66 2.18
C CYS A 77 5.30 17.94 1.59
N ALA A 78 4.13 17.79 0.98
CA ALA A 78 3.37 18.89 0.39
C ALA A 78 2.32 19.48 1.34
N VAL A 79 2.30 19.03 2.60
CA VAL A 79 1.43 19.49 3.68
C VAL A 79 2.25 19.73 4.94
N PRO A 80 1.80 20.59 5.87
CA PRO A 80 2.44 20.76 7.18
C PRO A 80 2.32 19.48 8.01
N MET A 81 3.26 19.27 8.93
CA MET A 81 3.31 18.09 9.81
C MET A 81 2.03 17.89 10.64
N SER A 82 1.27 18.96 10.93
CA SER A 82 -0.02 18.87 11.62
C SER A 82 -1.10 18.08 10.85
N GLN A 83 -0.93 17.88 9.54
CA GLN A 83 -1.83 17.07 8.71
C GLN A 83 -1.31 15.64 8.50
N ILE A 84 -0.06 15.35 8.85
CA ILE A 84 0.52 14.00 8.78
C ILE A 84 0.06 13.21 10.01
N VAL A 85 -0.63 12.10 9.77
CA VAL A 85 -1.19 11.24 10.83
C VAL A 85 -0.46 9.91 10.95
N ARG A 86 0.42 9.59 9.97
CA ARG A 86 1.25 8.38 10.00
C ARG A 86 2.55 8.62 9.24
N ILE A 87 3.64 8.04 9.75
CA ILE A 87 4.96 8.09 9.12
C ILE A 87 5.42 6.65 8.91
N HIS A 88 5.88 6.35 7.71
CA HIS A 88 6.57 5.11 7.38
C HIS A 88 7.98 5.39 6.87
N ALA A 89 8.85 4.40 6.99
CA ALA A 89 10.19 4.49 6.42
C ALA A 89 10.69 3.10 5.97
N SER A 90 11.61 3.12 5.03
CA SER A 90 12.37 1.92 4.65
C SER A 90 13.39 1.56 5.75
N SER A 91 13.92 0.32 5.71
CA SER A 91 14.91 -0.17 6.70
C SER A 91 16.22 0.63 6.74
N GLY A 92 16.53 1.41 5.69
CA GLY A 92 17.74 2.22 5.67
C GLY A 92 19.07 1.45 5.62
N THR A 93 19.07 0.19 5.22
CA THR A 93 20.26 -0.69 5.17
C THR A 93 21.45 -0.11 4.37
N THR A 94 21.20 0.82 3.47
CA THR A 94 22.20 1.47 2.61
C THR A 94 22.39 2.97 2.92
N GLY A 95 22.10 3.40 4.15
CA GLY A 95 22.21 4.80 4.58
C GLY A 95 20.92 5.34 5.22
N LYS A 96 20.62 6.63 5.04
CA LYS A 96 19.39 7.24 5.57
C LYS A 96 18.15 6.52 5.01
N PRO A 97 17.14 6.23 5.86
CA PRO A 97 15.90 5.63 5.40
C PRO A 97 15.15 6.56 4.45
N THR A 98 14.33 5.99 3.58
CA THR A 98 13.34 6.73 2.82
C THR A 98 12.12 6.92 3.69
N VAL A 99 11.73 8.17 3.96
CA VAL A 99 10.62 8.52 4.85
C VAL A 99 9.43 9.00 4.02
N VAL A 100 8.23 8.56 4.39
CA VAL A 100 6.97 8.99 3.76
C VAL A 100 5.96 9.33 4.84
N GLY A 101 5.40 10.54 4.78
CA GLY A 101 4.30 10.98 5.63
C GLY A 101 2.96 10.79 4.93
N TYR A 102 1.96 10.31 5.65
CA TYR A 102 0.61 10.09 5.15
C TYR A 102 -0.40 10.96 5.87
N THR A 103 -1.26 11.62 5.11
CA THR A 103 -2.49 12.24 5.62
C THR A 103 -3.59 11.18 5.81
N ARG A 104 -4.69 11.55 6.47
CA ARG A 104 -5.87 10.67 6.55
C ARG A 104 -6.40 10.28 5.17
N LYS A 105 -6.36 11.20 4.21
CA LYS A 105 -6.80 10.95 2.84
C LYS A 105 -5.90 9.95 2.12
N ASP A 106 -4.58 10.05 2.33
CA ASP A 106 -3.63 9.09 1.74
C ASP A 106 -3.86 7.69 2.30
N LEU A 107 -4.09 7.56 3.61
CA LEU A 107 -4.41 6.27 4.24
C LEU A 107 -5.72 5.68 3.72
N SER A 108 -6.75 6.50 3.51
CA SER A 108 -8.02 6.05 2.91
C SER A 108 -7.82 5.58 1.46
N SER A 109 -7.04 6.33 0.67
CA SER A 109 -6.73 5.94 -0.71
C SER A 109 -5.91 4.65 -0.76
N TRP A 110 -4.99 4.47 0.18
CA TRP A 110 -4.21 3.24 0.31
C TRP A 110 -5.09 2.04 0.68
N ALA A 111 -5.97 2.17 1.69
CA ALA A 111 -6.93 1.13 2.06
C ALA A 111 -7.79 0.73 0.85
N GLU A 112 -8.29 1.71 0.08
CA GLU A 112 -9.04 1.47 -1.17
C GLU A 112 -8.24 0.64 -2.19
N CYS A 113 -6.97 0.97 -2.41
CA CYS A 113 -6.12 0.22 -3.34
C CYS A 113 -5.92 -1.24 -2.88
N ILE A 114 -5.69 -1.46 -1.59
CA ILE A 114 -5.51 -2.80 -1.04
C ILE A 114 -6.83 -3.59 -1.08
N SER A 115 -7.97 -2.94 -0.82
CA SER A 115 -9.30 -3.57 -0.94
C SER A 115 -9.54 -4.10 -2.36
N ARG A 116 -9.17 -3.33 -3.39
CA ARG A 116 -9.24 -3.79 -4.78
C ARG A 116 -8.39 -5.03 -5.03
N ALA A 117 -7.13 -5.01 -4.55
CA ALA A 117 -6.24 -6.16 -4.69
C ALA A 117 -6.80 -7.40 -4.01
N PHE A 118 -7.24 -7.28 -2.75
CA PHE A 118 -7.80 -8.41 -2.00
C PHE A 118 -9.09 -8.96 -2.62
N THR A 119 -9.98 -8.08 -3.08
CA THR A 119 -11.19 -8.51 -3.77
C THR A 119 -10.88 -9.20 -5.10
N ALA A 120 -9.88 -8.75 -5.83
CA ALA A 120 -9.40 -9.41 -7.05
C ALA A 120 -8.82 -10.81 -6.76
N TYR A 121 -8.18 -11.01 -5.59
CA TYR A 121 -7.73 -12.35 -5.13
C TYR A 121 -8.88 -13.26 -4.68
N GLY A 122 -10.10 -12.76 -4.64
CA GLY A 122 -11.28 -13.51 -4.24
C GLY A 122 -11.63 -13.43 -2.76
N ALA A 123 -10.98 -12.53 -2.01
CA ALA A 123 -11.33 -12.28 -0.63
C ALA A 123 -12.50 -11.28 -0.51
N GLY A 124 -13.26 -11.36 0.58
CA GLY A 124 -14.44 -10.55 0.82
C GLY A 124 -14.79 -10.39 2.30
N ARG A 125 -15.93 -9.82 2.56
CA ARG A 125 -16.40 -9.46 3.91
C ARG A 125 -16.47 -10.61 4.90
N SER A 126 -16.75 -11.83 4.43
CA SER A 126 -16.86 -13.03 5.27
C SER A 126 -15.52 -13.67 5.61
N ASP A 127 -14.41 -13.09 5.14
CA ASP A 127 -13.08 -13.65 5.33
C ASP A 127 -12.46 -13.23 6.66
N ILE A 128 -11.54 -14.06 7.14
CA ILE A 128 -10.70 -13.82 8.30
C ILE A 128 -9.24 -13.73 7.81
N PHE A 129 -8.70 -12.54 7.87
CA PHE A 129 -7.34 -12.24 7.42
C PHE A 129 -6.34 -12.43 8.56
N GLN A 130 -5.39 -13.31 8.38
CA GLN A 130 -4.21 -13.37 9.23
C GLN A 130 -3.10 -12.56 8.62
N VAL A 131 -2.78 -11.40 9.23
CA VAL A 131 -1.73 -10.51 8.75
C VAL A 131 -0.44 -10.82 9.49
N SER A 132 0.43 -11.57 8.82
CA SER A 132 1.72 -12.02 9.32
C SER A 132 2.91 -11.19 8.80
N TYR A 133 2.64 -9.99 8.28
CA TYR A 133 3.64 -8.96 8.05
C TYR A 133 3.97 -8.21 9.35
N GLY A 134 5.21 -7.75 9.50
CA GLY A 134 5.58 -6.91 10.64
C GLY A 134 4.81 -5.60 10.70
N TYR A 135 4.25 -5.29 11.87
CA TYR A 135 3.59 -4.02 12.19
C TYR A 135 4.62 -3.02 12.72
N GLY A 136 5.47 -2.54 11.85
CA GLY A 136 6.52 -1.60 12.22
C GLY A 136 6.54 -0.38 11.29
N LEU A 137 7.73 0.17 11.16
CA LEU A 137 7.97 1.35 10.34
C LEU A 137 7.74 1.10 8.85
N PHE A 138 7.83 -0.16 8.40
CA PHE A 138 7.57 -0.58 7.03
C PHE A 138 6.06 -0.69 6.74
N THR A 139 5.67 -0.64 5.48
CA THR A 139 4.29 -0.40 5.06
C THR A 139 3.38 -1.63 5.05
N GLY A 140 3.93 -2.85 4.92
CA GLY A 140 3.17 -4.06 4.57
C GLY A 140 2.03 -4.41 5.54
N GLY A 141 2.33 -4.55 6.84
CA GLY A 141 1.36 -4.99 7.84
C GLY A 141 0.15 -4.04 7.95
N LEU A 142 0.41 -2.75 8.14
CA LEU A 142 -0.65 -1.74 8.30
C LEU A 142 -1.44 -1.50 7.01
N GLY A 143 -0.83 -1.70 5.84
CA GLY A 143 -1.53 -1.61 4.56
C GLY A 143 -2.51 -2.75 4.37
N ALA A 144 -2.05 -4.00 4.57
CA ALA A 144 -2.90 -5.19 4.51
C ALA A 144 -4.07 -5.12 5.52
N HIS A 145 -3.77 -4.74 6.75
CA HIS A 145 -4.75 -4.55 7.82
C HIS A 145 -5.85 -3.57 7.38
N ALA A 146 -5.46 -2.35 7.00
CA ALA A 146 -6.43 -1.32 6.62
C ALA A 146 -7.28 -1.71 5.40
N GLY A 147 -6.71 -2.41 4.43
CA GLY A 147 -7.46 -2.89 3.27
C GLY A 147 -8.47 -3.98 3.62
N ALA A 148 -8.12 -4.92 4.49
CA ALA A 148 -9.02 -5.97 4.96
C ALA A 148 -10.16 -5.39 5.82
N GLU A 149 -9.89 -4.46 6.74
CA GLU A 149 -10.93 -3.75 7.48
C GLU A 149 -11.86 -2.95 6.55
N ASN A 150 -11.31 -2.31 5.53
CA ASN A 150 -12.10 -1.52 4.57
C ASN A 150 -13.05 -2.39 3.73
N ILE A 151 -12.74 -3.66 3.48
CA ILE A 151 -13.65 -4.64 2.88
C ILE A 151 -14.77 -5.03 3.87
N GLY A 152 -14.57 -4.84 5.16
CA GLY A 152 -15.43 -5.29 6.25
C GLY A 152 -15.13 -6.72 6.70
N ALA A 153 -13.95 -7.24 6.39
CA ALA A 153 -13.47 -8.53 6.86
C ALA A 153 -12.89 -8.45 8.28
N SER A 154 -12.76 -9.59 8.94
CA SER A 154 -12.08 -9.68 10.23
C SER A 154 -10.56 -9.75 10.03
N VAL A 155 -9.80 -9.11 10.93
CA VAL A 155 -8.33 -9.10 10.85
C VAL A 155 -7.70 -9.62 12.14
N ILE A 156 -6.79 -10.58 12.01
CA ILE A 156 -5.92 -11.05 13.06
C ILE A 156 -4.54 -10.38 12.87
N PRO A 157 -4.16 -9.38 13.68
CA PRO A 157 -2.93 -8.61 13.51
C PRO A 157 -1.74 -9.35 14.16
N MET A 158 -1.38 -10.52 13.59
CA MET A 158 -0.35 -11.40 14.17
C MET A 158 1.04 -10.80 14.20
N SER A 159 1.36 -9.96 13.22
CA SER A 159 2.76 -9.54 12.98
C SER A 159 3.66 -10.71 12.54
N SER A 160 4.96 -10.48 12.41
CA SER A 160 5.93 -11.51 12.04
C SER A 160 6.44 -12.28 13.25
N GLY A 161 6.92 -13.49 13.01
CA GLY A 161 7.51 -14.37 14.06
C GLY A 161 6.51 -15.22 14.82
N ASN A 162 6.98 -15.94 15.83
CA ASN A 162 6.21 -16.87 16.67
C ASN A 162 5.35 -17.85 15.85
N THR A 163 6.01 -18.68 15.05
CA THR A 163 5.39 -19.59 14.08
C THR A 163 4.38 -20.55 14.69
N GLU A 164 4.69 -21.10 15.85
CA GLU A 164 3.78 -22.01 16.57
C GLU A 164 2.45 -21.31 16.88
N LYS A 165 2.50 -20.10 17.45
CA LYS A 165 1.30 -19.30 17.73
C LYS A 165 0.58 -18.88 16.45
N GLN A 166 1.30 -18.61 15.37
CA GLN A 166 0.68 -18.33 14.05
C GLN A 166 -0.20 -19.50 13.59
N ILE A 167 0.31 -20.72 13.71
CA ILE A 167 -0.39 -21.95 13.33
C ILE A 167 -1.60 -22.20 14.23
N THR A 168 -1.41 -22.13 15.55
CA THR A 168 -2.49 -22.30 16.51
C THR A 168 -3.65 -21.34 16.27
N LEU A 169 -3.37 -20.04 16.13
CA LEU A 169 -4.42 -19.06 15.90
C LEU A 169 -5.02 -19.14 14.50
N MET A 170 -4.25 -19.56 13.50
CA MET A 170 -4.77 -19.83 12.16
C MET A 170 -5.83 -20.93 12.17
N HIS A 171 -5.56 -22.00 12.92
CA HIS A 171 -6.48 -23.09 13.16
C HIS A 171 -7.70 -22.63 13.98
N ASP A 172 -7.48 -22.12 15.19
CA ASP A 172 -8.53 -21.83 16.17
C ASP A 172 -9.51 -20.73 15.70
N PHE A 173 -9.02 -19.74 14.96
CA PHE A 173 -9.86 -18.65 14.44
C PHE A 173 -10.35 -18.90 13.02
N GLY A 174 -9.95 -20.00 12.39
CA GLY A 174 -10.40 -20.35 11.04
C GLY A 174 -9.95 -19.33 9.99
N SER A 175 -8.69 -18.92 10.01
CA SER A 175 -8.15 -17.96 9.05
C SER A 175 -8.36 -18.43 7.61
N THR A 176 -8.94 -17.57 6.76
CA THR A 176 -9.24 -17.89 5.35
C THR A 176 -8.29 -17.21 4.38
N VAL A 177 -7.63 -16.13 4.81
CA VAL A 177 -6.65 -15.36 4.03
C VAL A 177 -5.37 -15.20 4.82
N LEU A 178 -4.24 -15.59 4.23
CA LEU A 178 -2.92 -15.38 4.80
C LEU A 178 -2.18 -14.26 4.06
N CYS A 179 -1.79 -13.22 4.79
CA CYS A 179 -0.95 -12.12 4.28
C CYS A 179 0.46 -12.23 4.88
N CYS A 180 1.44 -12.61 4.07
CA CYS A 180 2.85 -12.71 4.49
C CYS A 180 3.80 -12.67 3.28
N THR A 181 5.11 -12.75 3.50
CA THR A 181 6.04 -12.94 2.38
C THR A 181 5.96 -14.35 1.83
N PRO A 182 6.22 -14.57 0.51
CA PRO A 182 6.19 -15.91 -0.10
C PRO A 182 7.08 -16.93 0.65
N SER A 183 8.28 -16.51 1.07
CA SER A 183 9.20 -17.37 1.82
C SER A 183 8.64 -17.79 3.18
N TYR A 184 7.92 -16.89 3.86
CA TYR A 184 7.29 -17.22 5.14
C TYR A 184 6.08 -18.13 4.96
N ALA A 185 5.33 -18.00 3.87
CA ALA A 185 4.24 -18.92 3.53
C ALA A 185 4.74 -20.37 3.37
N LEU A 186 5.87 -20.55 2.65
CA LEU A 186 6.50 -21.87 2.51
C LEU A 186 6.96 -22.42 3.87
N TYR A 187 7.59 -21.59 4.68
CA TYR A 187 8.02 -21.97 6.02
C TYR A 187 6.84 -22.38 6.93
N LEU A 188 5.73 -21.62 6.89
CA LEU A 188 4.50 -21.98 7.61
C LEU A 188 3.91 -23.30 7.11
N ALA A 189 3.90 -23.53 5.81
CA ALA A 189 3.38 -24.77 5.22
C ALA A 189 4.17 -26.00 5.69
N ASP A 190 5.48 -25.86 5.84
CA ASP A 190 6.31 -26.97 6.40
C ASP A 190 6.07 -27.12 7.91
N ALA A 191 6.02 -26.02 8.67
CA ALA A 191 5.75 -26.06 10.10
C ALA A 191 4.35 -26.61 10.44
N ILE A 192 3.35 -26.41 9.60
CA ILE A 192 2.00 -26.99 9.76
C ILE A 192 2.07 -28.52 9.73
N LYS A 193 2.91 -29.13 8.87
CA LYS A 193 3.06 -30.60 8.81
C LYS A 193 3.52 -31.20 10.14
N ASP A 194 4.33 -30.43 10.88
CA ASP A 194 4.93 -30.86 12.15
C ASP A 194 4.11 -30.42 13.37
N SER A 195 3.03 -29.64 13.15
CA SER A 195 2.25 -29.02 14.25
C SER A 195 1.29 -29.97 14.97
N GLY A 196 1.00 -31.14 14.38
CA GLY A 196 0.01 -32.08 14.88
C GLY A 196 -1.45 -31.76 14.51
N TYR A 197 -1.72 -30.62 13.90
CA TYR A 197 -3.06 -30.29 13.37
C TYR A 197 -3.28 -30.96 12.01
N PRO A 198 -4.44 -31.63 11.78
CA PRO A 198 -4.80 -32.15 10.46
C PRO A 198 -4.91 -31.01 9.44
N ARG A 199 -4.37 -31.21 8.24
CA ARG A 199 -4.37 -30.19 7.18
C ARG A 199 -5.78 -29.73 6.80
N GLU A 200 -6.73 -30.64 6.80
CA GLU A 200 -8.16 -30.44 6.48
C GLU A 200 -8.91 -29.54 7.46
N GLU A 201 -8.34 -29.29 8.63
CA GLU A 201 -8.93 -28.37 9.63
C GLU A 201 -8.59 -26.91 9.34
N PHE A 202 -7.57 -26.63 8.52
CA PHE A 202 -7.24 -25.27 8.10
C PHE A 202 -8.16 -24.78 6.97
N GLN A 203 -8.68 -23.58 7.12
CA GLN A 203 -9.67 -22.98 6.21
C GLN A 203 -9.04 -22.01 5.18
N LEU A 204 -7.71 -21.96 5.05
CA LEU A 204 -7.01 -21.08 4.12
C LEU A 204 -7.43 -21.35 2.66
N LYS A 205 -7.86 -20.30 1.98
CA LYS A 205 -8.24 -20.32 0.56
C LYS A 205 -7.52 -19.28 -0.28
N VAL A 206 -6.97 -18.21 0.32
CA VAL A 206 -6.28 -17.13 -0.38
C VAL A 206 -4.93 -16.86 0.29
N GLY A 207 -3.87 -16.79 -0.52
CA GLY A 207 -2.58 -16.25 -0.14
C GLY A 207 -2.37 -14.88 -0.77
N ALA A 208 -2.04 -13.88 0.02
CA ALA A 208 -1.73 -12.52 -0.42
C ALA A 208 -0.27 -12.20 -0.09
N PHE A 209 0.60 -12.28 -1.12
CA PHE A 209 2.06 -12.24 -0.98
C PHE A 209 2.70 -11.04 -1.66
#